data_1ca7906bedf68648427d9d31fec174d3
#
_entry.id   1ca7906bedf68648427d9d31fec174d3
#
_cell.length_a   1.000
_cell.length_b   1.000
_cell.length_c   1.000
_cell.angle_alpha   90.00
_cell.angle_beta   90.00
_cell.angle_gamma   90.00
#
_symmetry.space_group_name_H-M   'P 1'
#
loop_
_entity.id
_entity.type
_entity.pdbx_description
1 polymer ?
#
loop_
_entity_poly.entity_id
_entity_poly.type
_entity_poly.pdbx_seq_one_letter_code
_entity_poly.pdbx_strand_id
1 'polypeptide(L)'
;LVIFFVAFEPSSVLYILSFFVIGSFFGLYLFNSKRGLVVDNHNFSNFEYTIIEFYSDYWLGCTASKFIVNEFKKKHEDIPIVSVNASKKNYLETIEKYNLKYTPTYVLVDNQGEKIYKRVGTFNVEKFDSLVS
;
A
#
# COMPACT_ATOMS: atom_id res chain seq x y z
N LEU A 1 -27.70 10.95 -47.78
CA LEU A 1 -26.71 10.60 -46.71
C LEU A 1 -26.26 11.88 -46.05
N VAL A 2 -26.79 12.22 -44.88
CA VAL A 2 -26.35 13.37 -44.13
C VAL A 2 -25.13 12.95 -43.28
N ILE A 3 -23.95 13.31 -43.75
CA ILE A 3 -22.73 13.12 -42.96
C ILE A 3 -22.69 14.28 -41.95
N PHE A 4 -22.99 13.99 -40.69
CA PHE A 4 -22.72 14.93 -39.60
C PHE A 4 -21.22 15.00 -39.38
N PHE A 5 -20.55 15.95 -40.00
CA PHE A 5 -19.23 16.40 -39.55
C PHE A 5 -19.45 17.13 -38.22
N VAL A 6 -19.27 16.43 -37.12
CA VAL A 6 -19.03 17.10 -35.85
C VAL A 6 -17.66 17.76 -36.00
N ALA A 7 -17.66 19.06 -36.27
CA ALA A 7 -16.46 19.88 -36.26
C ALA A 7 -15.98 19.94 -34.80
N PHE A 8 -15.09 19.02 -34.44
CA PHE A 8 -14.34 19.12 -33.19
C PHE A 8 -13.46 20.37 -33.29
N GLU A 9 -13.77 21.38 -32.48
CA GLU A 9 -12.87 22.51 -32.37
C GLU A 9 -11.49 22.02 -31.90
N PRO A 10 -10.39 22.48 -32.51
CA PRO A 10 -9.04 22.03 -32.14
C PRO A 10 -8.70 22.21 -30.66
N SER A 11 -9.31 23.20 -30.00
CA SER A 11 -9.23 23.41 -28.55
C SER A 11 -9.77 22.23 -27.75
N SER A 12 -10.91 21.64 -28.14
CA SER A 12 -11.51 20.49 -27.44
C SER A 12 -10.63 19.26 -27.51
N VAL A 13 -9.96 19.01 -28.65
CA VAL A 13 -9.03 17.90 -28.81
C VAL A 13 -7.82 18.05 -27.89
N LEU A 14 -7.30 19.27 -27.75
CA LEU A 14 -6.17 19.55 -26.84
C LEU A 14 -6.54 19.28 -25.37
N TYR A 15 -7.74 19.64 -24.94
CA TYR A 15 -8.21 19.35 -23.57
C TYR A 15 -8.35 17.84 -23.32
N ILE A 16 -8.90 17.10 -24.26
CA ILE A 16 -9.02 15.64 -24.15
C ILE A 16 -7.64 14.98 -24.10
N LEU A 17 -6.71 15.38 -24.96
CA LEU A 17 -5.34 14.84 -24.97
C LEU A 17 -4.61 15.19 -23.66
N SER A 18 -4.74 16.40 -23.13
CA SER A 18 -4.13 16.78 -21.85
C SER A 18 -4.67 15.95 -20.69
N PHE A 19 -5.97 15.66 -20.70
CA PHE A 19 -6.60 14.82 -19.69
C PHE A 19 -6.06 13.36 -19.71
N PHE A 20 -5.87 12.81 -20.90
CA PHE A 20 -5.27 11.47 -21.06
C PHE A 20 -3.80 11.44 -20.62
N VAL A 21 -3.02 12.46 -20.95
CA VAL A 21 -1.61 12.56 -20.54
C VAL A 21 -1.48 12.66 -19.03
N ILE A 22 -2.24 13.55 -18.39
CA ILE A 22 -2.24 13.72 -16.92
C ILE A 22 -2.71 12.44 -16.22
N GLY A 23 -3.77 11.81 -16.71
CA GLY A 23 -4.28 10.55 -16.19
C GLY A 23 -3.26 9.42 -16.29
N SER A 24 -2.51 9.34 -17.40
CA SER A 24 -1.45 8.33 -17.60
C SER A 24 -0.28 8.55 -16.65
N PHE A 25 0.19 9.78 -16.46
CA PHE A 25 1.24 10.09 -15.48
C PHE A 25 0.81 9.80 -14.05
N PHE A 26 -0.41 10.13 -13.70
CA PHE A 26 -0.96 9.83 -12.37
C PHE A 26 -1.09 8.32 -12.15
N GLY A 27 -1.56 7.58 -13.14
CA GLY A 27 -1.63 6.12 -13.09
C GLY A 27 -0.24 5.47 -12.95
N LEU A 28 0.76 5.93 -13.71
CA LEU A 28 2.13 5.47 -13.59
C LEU A 28 2.75 5.80 -12.22
N TYR A 29 2.46 6.97 -11.68
CA TYR A 29 2.91 7.36 -10.34
C TYR A 29 2.34 6.43 -9.26
N LEU A 30 1.05 6.13 -9.31
CA LEU A 30 0.40 5.20 -8.39
C LEU A 30 0.94 3.78 -8.54
N PHE A 31 1.18 3.34 -9.77
CA PHE A 31 1.69 2.00 -10.06
C PHE A 31 3.15 1.83 -9.63
N ASN A 32 3.98 2.85 -9.84
CA ASN A 32 5.43 2.81 -9.57
C ASN A 32 5.79 3.18 -8.12
N SER A 33 4.83 3.52 -7.28
CA SER A 33 5.15 3.82 -5.88
C SER A 33 5.70 2.55 -5.21
N LYS A 34 6.98 2.57 -4.91
CA LYS A 34 7.68 1.45 -4.25
C LYS A 34 7.01 1.12 -2.94
N ARG A 35 6.50 -0.08 -2.83
CA ARG A 35 6.04 -0.65 -1.57
C ARG A 35 7.25 -1.12 -0.78
N GLY A 36 7.18 -1.15 0.53
CA GLY A 36 8.32 -1.42 1.41
C GLY A 36 9.07 -2.74 1.13
N LEU A 37 9.95 -3.12 2.02
CA LEU A 37 10.76 -4.33 1.91
C LEU A 37 9.89 -5.60 1.92
N VAL A 38 10.34 -6.64 1.23
CA VAL A 38 9.67 -7.94 1.22
C VAL A 38 10.04 -8.71 2.48
N VAL A 39 9.07 -9.37 3.12
CA VAL A 39 9.24 -10.09 4.40
C VAL A 39 10.32 -11.17 4.32
N ASP A 40 10.44 -11.86 3.20
CA ASP A 40 11.40 -12.95 3.04
C ASP A 40 12.86 -12.55 3.27
N ASN A 41 13.19 -11.28 3.02
CA ASN A 41 14.54 -10.73 3.19
C ASN A 41 14.68 -9.85 4.45
N HIS A 42 13.63 -9.79 5.28
CA HIS A 42 13.65 -8.94 6.46
C HIS A 42 14.15 -9.71 7.69
N ASN A 43 15.16 -9.14 8.36
CA ASN A 43 15.64 -9.67 9.62
C ASN A 43 15.00 -8.92 10.79
N PHE A 44 14.02 -9.53 11.42
CA PHE A 44 13.28 -8.94 12.56
C PHE A 44 14.17 -8.65 13.76
N SER A 45 15.24 -9.39 13.97
CA SER A 45 16.13 -9.24 15.12
C SER A 45 16.90 -7.92 15.14
N ASN A 46 16.99 -7.23 14.02
CA ASN A 46 17.66 -5.94 13.91
C ASN A 46 16.81 -4.77 14.41
N PHE A 47 15.53 -5.00 14.69
CA PHE A 47 14.56 -3.98 15.04
C PHE A 47 13.75 -4.41 16.26
N GLU A 48 13.43 -3.46 17.15
CA GLU A 48 12.57 -3.72 18.31
C GLU A 48 11.14 -4.06 17.86
N TYR A 49 10.64 -3.32 16.87
CA TYR A 49 9.33 -3.54 16.28
C TYR A 49 9.41 -3.52 14.76
N THR A 50 8.54 -4.29 14.11
CA THR A 50 8.30 -4.25 12.66
C THR A 50 6.80 -4.27 12.43
N ILE A 51 6.34 -3.51 11.43
CA ILE A 51 4.96 -3.59 10.98
C ILE A 51 4.93 -4.31 9.64
N ILE A 52 4.14 -5.38 9.55
CA ILE A 52 3.90 -6.10 8.30
C ILE A 52 2.58 -5.63 7.72
N GLU A 53 2.65 -5.05 6.51
CA GLU A 53 1.50 -4.63 5.73
C GLU A 53 1.13 -5.71 4.73
N PHE A 54 -0.02 -6.36 4.91
CA PHE A 54 -0.58 -7.28 3.93
C PHE A 54 -1.50 -6.52 2.99
N TYR A 55 -1.23 -6.56 1.71
CA TYR A 55 -2.02 -5.88 0.68
C TYR A 55 -2.39 -6.82 -0.47
N SER A 56 -3.32 -6.38 -1.29
CA SER A 56 -3.70 -7.05 -2.53
C SER A 56 -3.62 -6.08 -3.70
N ASP A 57 -3.20 -6.56 -4.87
CA ASP A 57 -3.13 -5.76 -6.09
C ASP A 57 -4.51 -5.27 -6.57
N TYR A 58 -5.55 -5.95 -6.15
CA TYR A 58 -6.93 -5.70 -6.60
C TYR A 58 -7.74 -4.77 -5.69
N TRP A 59 -7.14 -4.25 -4.60
CA TRP A 59 -7.86 -3.46 -3.61
C TRP A 59 -7.40 -1.99 -3.59
N LEU A 60 -8.29 -1.08 -4.00
CA LEU A 60 -8.02 0.37 -4.02
C LEU A 60 -7.80 0.97 -2.62
N GLY A 61 -8.41 0.41 -1.60
CA GLY A 61 -8.23 0.84 -0.20
C GLY A 61 -6.78 0.75 0.28
N CYS A 62 -5.99 -0.19 -0.26
CA CYS A 62 -4.55 -0.28 0.04
C CYS A 62 -3.77 0.96 -0.43
N THR A 63 -4.19 1.59 -1.50
CA THR A 63 -3.59 2.83 -2.02
C THR A 63 -3.89 4.02 -1.11
N ALA A 64 -5.13 4.15 -0.67
CA ALA A 64 -5.55 5.22 0.24
C ALA A 64 -4.81 5.16 1.59
N SER A 65 -4.55 3.97 2.10
CA SER A 65 -3.81 3.77 3.35
C SER A 65 -2.36 4.23 3.32
N LYS A 66 -1.75 4.38 2.15
CA LYS A 66 -0.34 4.80 2.02
C LYS A 66 -0.04 6.16 2.64
N PHE A 67 -0.93 7.11 2.51
CA PHE A 67 -0.74 8.43 3.11
C PHE A 67 -0.66 8.34 4.63
N ILE A 68 -1.56 7.58 5.23
CA ILE A 68 -1.63 7.38 6.68
C ILE A 68 -0.38 6.64 7.19
N VAL A 69 0.05 5.61 6.47
CA VAL A 69 1.27 4.85 6.77
C VAL A 69 2.52 5.73 6.66
N ASN A 70 2.58 6.60 5.67
CA ASN A 70 3.72 7.52 5.51
C ASN A 70 3.84 8.52 6.65
N GLU A 71 2.74 9.00 7.22
CA GLU A 71 2.77 9.86 8.41
C GLU A 71 3.36 9.12 9.63
N PHE A 72 2.98 7.87 9.83
CA PHE A 72 3.56 7.03 10.87
C PHE A 72 5.07 6.80 10.64
N LYS A 73 5.49 6.52 9.40
CA LYS A 73 6.90 6.35 9.04
C LYS A 73 7.77 7.55 9.38
N LYS A 74 7.26 8.75 9.14
CA LYS A 74 7.99 9.99 9.46
C LYS A 74 8.22 10.17 10.96
N LYS A 75 7.27 9.73 11.77
CA LYS A 75 7.33 9.80 13.21
C LYS A 75 8.18 8.70 13.83
N HIS A 76 8.20 7.52 13.23
CA HIS A 76 8.89 6.32 13.71
C HIS A 76 9.81 5.75 12.62
N GLU A 77 10.91 6.43 12.34
CA GLU A 77 11.87 6.01 11.30
C GLU A 77 12.62 4.71 11.66
N ASP A 78 12.69 4.39 12.94
CA ASP A 78 13.30 3.17 13.49
C ASP A 78 12.42 1.92 13.34
N ILE A 79 11.14 2.09 13.00
CA ILE A 79 10.20 0.98 12.81
C ILE A 79 9.99 0.71 11.32
N PRO A 80 10.56 -0.37 10.76
CA PRO A 80 10.35 -0.70 9.36
C PRO A 80 8.91 -1.16 9.11
N ILE A 81 8.38 -0.80 7.95
CA ILE A 81 7.11 -1.32 7.44
C ILE A 81 7.40 -2.20 6.24
N VAL A 82 7.13 -3.47 6.37
CA VAL A 82 7.41 -4.50 5.38
C VAL A 82 6.12 -4.88 4.69
N SER A 83 6.09 -4.83 3.37
CA SER A 83 4.89 -5.09 2.58
C SER A 83 4.88 -6.50 2.01
N VAL A 84 3.76 -7.19 2.18
CA VAL A 84 3.51 -8.54 1.65
C VAL A 84 2.28 -8.51 0.75
N ASN A 85 2.45 -8.96 -0.48
CA ASN A 85 1.33 -9.11 -1.39
C ASN A 85 0.61 -10.43 -1.14
N ALA A 86 -0.56 -10.36 -0.52
CA ALA A 86 -1.37 -11.52 -0.17
C ALA A 86 -1.93 -12.27 -1.39
N SER A 87 -1.86 -11.69 -2.58
CA SER A 87 -2.29 -12.34 -3.83
C SER A 87 -1.24 -13.31 -4.39
N LYS A 88 -0.01 -13.28 -3.88
CA LYS A 88 1.09 -14.13 -4.37
C LYS A 88 1.25 -15.40 -3.53
N LYS A 89 1.39 -16.53 -4.22
CA LYS A 89 1.54 -17.86 -3.58
C LYS A 89 2.78 -18.01 -2.70
N ASN A 90 3.83 -17.23 -2.96
CA ASN A 90 5.08 -17.29 -2.20
C ASN A 90 4.93 -16.90 -0.72
N TYR A 91 3.83 -16.28 -0.33
CA TYR A 91 3.60 -15.78 1.02
C TYR A 91 2.58 -16.60 1.83
N LEU A 92 2.21 -17.81 1.36
CA LEU A 92 1.21 -18.64 2.03
C LEU A 92 1.58 -18.93 3.49
N GLU A 93 2.82 -19.27 3.79
CA GLU A 93 3.27 -19.51 5.17
C GLU A 93 3.12 -18.29 6.06
N THR A 94 3.48 -17.11 5.54
CA THR A 94 3.33 -15.84 6.26
C THR A 94 1.86 -15.49 6.49
N ILE A 95 1.01 -15.76 5.50
CA ILE A 95 -0.44 -15.56 5.58
C ILE A 95 -1.04 -16.47 6.66
N GLU A 96 -0.64 -17.72 6.71
CA GLU A 96 -1.09 -18.69 7.71
C GLU A 96 -0.59 -18.34 9.11
N LYS A 97 0.70 -17.99 9.24
CA LYS A 97 1.32 -17.62 10.52
C LYS A 97 0.55 -16.51 11.23
N TYR A 98 0.13 -15.47 10.48
CA TYR A 98 -0.59 -14.32 11.05
C TYR A 98 -2.10 -14.42 10.91
N ASN A 99 -2.62 -15.55 10.45
CA ASN A 99 -4.05 -15.81 10.26
C ASN A 99 -4.74 -14.70 9.46
N LEU A 100 -4.17 -14.39 8.30
CA LEU A 100 -4.68 -13.35 7.41
C LEU A 100 -5.98 -13.81 6.73
N LYS A 101 -7.02 -12.99 6.79
CA LYS A 101 -8.30 -13.26 6.11
C LYS A 101 -8.71 -12.14 5.14
N TYR A 102 -8.29 -10.92 5.39
CA TYR A 102 -8.69 -9.73 4.65
C TYR A 102 -7.49 -8.82 4.39
N THR A 103 -7.57 -8.02 3.34
CA THR A 103 -6.61 -6.97 3.02
C THR A 103 -7.31 -5.60 2.91
N PRO A 104 -6.68 -4.51 3.34
CA PRO A 104 -5.38 -4.45 3.99
C PRO A 104 -5.42 -4.96 5.43
N THR A 105 -4.34 -5.56 5.89
CA THR A 105 -4.13 -5.94 7.29
C THR A 105 -2.73 -5.53 7.72
N TYR A 106 -2.61 -4.98 8.91
CA TYR A 106 -1.34 -4.54 9.51
C TYR A 106 -1.06 -5.34 10.77
N VAL A 107 0.12 -5.93 10.85
CA VAL A 107 0.54 -6.72 12.00
C VAL A 107 1.79 -6.09 12.62
N LEU A 108 1.71 -5.70 13.88
CA LEU A 108 2.86 -5.27 14.68
C LEU A 108 3.51 -6.53 15.27
N VAL A 109 4.79 -6.70 15.04
CA VAL A 109 5.56 -7.82 15.54
C VAL A 109 6.78 -7.34 16.34
N ASP A 110 7.26 -8.20 17.24
CA ASP A 110 8.47 -7.97 18.01
C ASP A 110 9.74 -8.37 17.23
N ASN A 111 10.89 -8.35 17.90
CA ASN A 111 12.18 -8.72 17.30
C ASN A 111 12.32 -10.21 16.96
N GLN A 112 11.38 -11.05 17.35
CA GLN A 112 11.31 -12.47 17.01
C GLN A 112 10.27 -12.77 15.91
N GLY A 113 9.57 -11.73 15.42
CA GLY A 113 8.49 -11.89 14.44
C GLY A 113 7.18 -12.36 15.05
N GLU A 114 7.05 -12.31 16.39
CA GLU A 114 5.81 -12.67 17.08
C GLU A 114 4.82 -11.51 17.11
N LYS A 115 3.56 -11.83 16.90
CA LYS A 115 2.49 -10.84 16.82
C LYS A 115 2.23 -10.18 18.17
N ILE A 116 2.29 -8.84 18.20
CA ILE A 116 1.86 -8.01 19.31
C ILE A 116 0.44 -7.50 19.09
N TYR A 117 0.14 -7.02 17.88
CA TYR A 117 -1.15 -6.44 17.53
C TYR A 117 -1.46 -6.65 16.05
N LYS A 118 -2.74 -6.80 15.73
CA LYS A 118 -3.23 -6.95 14.36
C LYS A 118 -4.42 -6.02 14.11
N ARG A 119 -4.36 -5.28 13.03
CA ARG A 119 -5.43 -4.40 12.56
C ARG A 119 -5.88 -4.80 11.17
N VAL A 120 -7.15 -5.13 11.02
CA VAL A 120 -7.80 -5.35 9.72
C VAL A 120 -8.44 -4.04 9.26
N GLY A 121 -8.22 -3.66 8.01
CA GLY A 121 -8.73 -2.43 7.43
C GLY A 121 -7.73 -1.29 7.53
N THR A 122 -8.23 -0.06 7.59
CA THR A 122 -7.41 1.16 7.58
C THR A 122 -6.39 1.18 8.73
N PHE A 123 -5.17 1.61 8.44
CA PHE A 123 -4.11 1.78 9.43
C PHE A 123 -4.51 2.78 10.52
N ASN A 124 -4.40 2.39 11.77
CA ASN A 124 -4.72 3.24 12.91
C ASN A 124 -3.43 3.78 13.55
N VAL A 125 -3.05 5.00 13.17
CA VAL A 125 -1.82 5.66 13.63
C VAL A 125 -1.79 5.78 15.16
N GLU A 126 -2.88 6.21 15.78
CA GLU A 126 -2.95 6.43 17.23
C GLU A 126 -2.71 5.14 18.01
N LYS A 127 -3.32 4.06 17.56
CA LYS A 127 -3.18 2.75 18.23
C LYS A 127 -1.76 2.21 18.08
N PHE A 128 -1.20 2.23 16.88
CA PHE A 128 0.18 1.78 16.66
C PHE A 128 1.19 2.66 17.40
N ASP A 129 0.99 3.97 17.39
CA ASP A 129 1.82 4.92 18.14
C ASP A 129 1.83 4.61 19.65
N SER A 130 0.65 4.35 20.22
CA SER A 130 0.52 4.02 21.65
C SER A 130 1.19 2.69 22.03
N LEU A 131 1.31 1.75 21.11
CA LEU A 131 1.91 0.44 21.37
C LEU A 131 3.44 0.45 21.29
N VAL A 132 4.03 1.40 20.55
CA VAL A 132 5.48 1.47 20.31
C VAL A 132 6.15 2.62 21.07
N SER A 133 5.37 3.46 21.70
CA SER A 133 5.90 4.61 22.50
C SER A 133 6.31 4.20 23.89
#